data_1c2be2e54941d2f6728c568dfbe28eda
#
_entry.id   1c2be2e54941d2f6728c568dfbe28eda
#
_cell.length_a   1.000
_cell.length_b   1.000
_cell.length_c   1.000
_cell.angle_alpha   90.00
_cell.angle_beta   90.00
_cell.angle_gamma   90.00
#
_symmetry.space_group_name_H-M   'P 1'
#
loop_
_entity.id
_entity.type
_entity.pdbx_description
1 polymer ?
#
loop_
_entity_poly.entity_id
_entity_poly.type
_entity_poly.pdbx_seq_one_letter_code
_entity_poly.pdbx_strand_id
1 'polypeptide(L)'
;MYAYEWDSSTGGYILTPMPLAFSKEPRPVYYKELDILGFDKYWDYDKNDSFPYMWAEANNYYYRGRLVAKTKGGSLYTAPEIVVLESPEPSGQPLRFIDVPEMVRKNEELLEVLSQSTIKKIYNTYIEYKNKVDVFYVAFSGGKDSIVALDLVQRALPHNQFKVLFGDTGMEFPDTYKTVEKVQQECKDNGIEFLHAKSKLPVKS
;
A
#
# COMPACT_ATOMS: atom_id res chain seq x y z
N MET A 1 15.27 -1.01 11.79
CA MET A 1 14.91 -0.59 10.43
C MET A 1 14.98 -1.81 9.52
N TYR A 2 14.34 -1.75 8.35
CA TYR A 2 14.23 -2.89 7.45
C TYR A 2 14.64 -2.45 6.06
N ALA A 3 15.24 -3.36 5.33
CA ALA A 3 15.54 -3.26 3.91
C ALA A 3 14.79 -4.33 3.16
N TYR A 4 14.88 -4.33 1.86
CA TYR A 4 14.35 -5.40 1.04
C TYR A 4 15.42 -5.92 0.09
N GLU A 5 15.32 -7.19 -0.22
CA GLU A 5 16.06 -7.88 -1.26
C GLU A 5 15.09 -8.32 -2.34
N TRP A 6 15.45 -8.12 -3.60
CA TRP A 6 14.64 -8.60 -4.71
C TRP A 6 14.64 -10.11 -4.76
N ASP A 7 13.44 -10.69 -4.84
CA ASP A 7 13.24 -12.13 -4.99
C ASP A 7 12.81 -12.45 -6.43
N SER A 8 13.75 -12.94 -7.23
CA SER A 8 13.47 -13.28 -8.63
C SER A 8 12.48 -14.44 -8.79
N SER A 9 12.34 -15.32 -7.79
CA SER A 9 11.46 -16.47 -7.86
C SER A 9 9.98 -16.08 -7.82
N THR A 10 9.61 -15.14 -6.97
CA THR A 10 8.25 -14.60 -6.87
C THR A 10 8.03 -13.38 -7.76
N GLY A 11 9.09 -12.68 -8.14
CA GLY A 11 9.04 -11.37 -8.76
C GLY A 11 8.78 -10.23 -7.76
N GLY A 12 8.73 -10.53 -6.48
CA GLY A 12 8.56 -9.59 -5.38
C GLY A 12 9.86 -9.29 -4.64
N TYR A 13 9.77 -9.16 -3.32
CA TYR A 13 10.94 -8.89 -2.46
C TYR A 13 10.79 -9.56 -1.09
N ILE A 14 11.93 -9.74 -0.43
CA ILE A 14 12.03 -10.22 0.94
C ILE A 14 12.50 -9.07 1.82
N LEU A 15 11.83 -8.85 2.93
CA LEU A 15 12.21 -7.87 3.93
C LEU A 15 13.34 -8.43 4.81
N THR A 16 14.38 -7.63 5.02
CA THR A 16 15.52 -7.98 5.86
C THR A 16 15.76 -6.92 6.92
N PRO A 17 16.10 -7.28 8.18
CA PRO A 17 16.53 -6.30 9.17
C PRO A 17 17.84 -5.65 8.77
N MET A 18 17.89 -4.31 8.77
CA MET A 18 19.10 -3.54 8.46
C MET A 18 19.24 -2.33 9.38
N PRO A 19 20.49 -1.91 9.70
CA PRO A 19 20.73 -0.76 10.56
C PRO A 19 20.39 0.60 9.92
N LEU A 20 20.35 0.66 8.59
CA LEU A 20 20.09 1.90 7.84
C LEU A 20 18.68 1.90 7.25
N ALA A 21 18.05 3.08 7.27
CA ALA A 21 16.74 3.27 6.67
C ALA A 21 16.81 3.17 5.14
N PHE A 22 15.67 2.77 4.54
CA PHE A 22 15.48 2.89 3.09
C PHE A 22 15.53 4.30 2.61
N SER A 23 16.00 4.45 1.40
CA SER A 23 15.87 5.70 0.65
C SER A 23 14.56 5.77 -0.15
N LYS A 24 13.98 4.64 -0.56
CA LYS A 24 12.79 4.56 -1.40
C LYS A 24 12.01 3.27 -1.15
N GLU A 25 10.68 3.36 -1.20
CA GLU A 25 9.78 2.21 -1.15
C GLU A 25 9.39 1.80 -2.57
N PRO A 26 9.46 0.50 -2.91
CA PRO A 26 8.92 0.01 -4.17
C PRO A 26 7.38 0.03 -4.11
N ARG A 27 6.76 0.47 -5.19
CA ARG A 27 5.31 0.39 -5.37
C ARG A 27 4.96 -0.62 -6.45
N PRO A 28 3.82 -1.36 -6.31
CA PRO A 28 3.40 -2.32 -7.32
C PRO A 28 2.92 -1.61 -8.58
N VAL A 29 3.20 -2.23 -9.73
CA VAL A 29 2.82 -1.75 -11.05
C VAL A 29 1.88 -2.76 -11.71
N TYR A 30 0.65 -2.33 -11.97
CA TYR A 30 -0.40 -3.11 -12.62
C TYR A 30 -0.47 -2.80 -14.13
N TYR A 31 -1.17 -3.63 -14.88
CA TYR A 31 -1.27 -3.49 -16.35
C TYR A 31 -1.77 -2.10 -16.80
N LYS A 32 -2.70 -1.48 -16.06
CA LYS A 32 -3.22 -0.14 -16.40
C LYS A 32 -2.13 0.92 -16.45
N GLU A 33 -1.20 0.87 -15.51
CA GLU A 33 -0.04 1.78 -15.54
C GLU A 33 0.88 1.46 -16.72
N LEU A 34 1.10 0.17 -17.01
CA LEU A 34 1.89 -0.25 -18.16
C LEU A 34 1.25 0.23 -19.47
N ASP A 35 -0.08 0.13 -19.61
CA ASP A 35 -0.81 0.64 -20.77
C ASP A 35 -0.70 2.17 -20.91
N ILE A 36 -0.93 2.92 -19.81
CA ILE A 36 -0.84 4.39 -19.81
C ILE A 36 0.56 4.87 -20.22
N LEU A 37 1.59 4.16 -19.78
CA LEU A 37 2.98 4.47 -20.12
C LEU A 37 3.38 3.96 -21.51
N GLY A 38 2.56 3.12 -22.16
CA GLY A 38 2.83 2.56 -23.50
C GLY A 38 3.85 1.43 -23.51
N PHE A 39 3.95 0.67 -22.41
CA PHE A 39 4.79 -0.53 -22.35
C PHE A 39 4.26 -1.67 -23.21
N ASP A 40 2.96 -1.67 -23.55
CA ASP A 40 2.32 -2.58 -24.48
C ASP A 40 2.93 -2.58 -25.90
N LYS A 41 3.70 -1.56 -26.24
CA LYS A 41 4.47 -1.49 -27.50
C LYS A 41 5.74 -2.35 -27.48
N TYR A 42 6.19 -2.74 -26.31
CA TYR A 42 7.45 -3.44 -26.11
C TYR A 42 7.28 -4.84 -25.56
N TRP A 43 6.22 -5.08 -24.73
CA TRP A 43 6.04 -6.32 -23.99
C TRP A 43 4.57 -6.76 -24.03
N ASP A 44 4.38 -8.08 -24.08
CA ASP A 44 3.07 -8.70 -23.95
C ASP A 44 2.73 -8.96 -22.50
N TYR A 45 1.50 -8.71 -22.08
CA TYR A 45 0.97 -9.02 -20.76
C TYR A 45 -0.56 -9.09 -20.76
N ASP A 46 -1.12 -9.86 -19.83
CA ASP A 46 -2.58 -9.96 -19.70
C ASP A 46 -3.16 -8.70 -19.06
N LYS A 47 -4.32 -8.25 -19.55
CA LYS A 47 -5.04 -7.10 -19.00
C LYS A 47 -5.90 -7.53 -17.81
N ASN A 48 -5.25 -7.81 -16.70
CA ASN A 48 -5.86 -8.35 -15.48
C ASN A 48 -5.36 -7.61 -14.26
N ASP A 49 -6.30 -7.18 -13.39
CA ASP A 49 -6.02 -6.44 -12.15
C ASP A 49 -5.72 -7.33 -10.94
N SER A 50 -5.66 -8.67 -11.09
CA SER A 50 -5.51 -9.57 -9.94
C SER A 50 -4.19 -9.38 -9.20
N PHE A 51 -3.09 -9.23 -9.94
CA PHE A 51 -1.76 -9.05 -9.38
C PHE A 51 -0.92 -8.06 -10.19
N PRO A 52 0.07 -7.39 -9.57
CA PRO A 52 1.00 -6.54 -10.29
C PRO A 52 2.00 -7.36 -11.11
N TYR A 53 2.62 -6.74 -12.10
CA TYR A 53 3.64 -7.34 -12.95
C TYR A 53 5.06 -7.03 -12.51
N MET A 54 5.26 -5.82 -11.98
CA MET A 54 6.58 -5.34 -11.58
C MET A 54 6.49 -4.31 -10.46
N TRP A 55 7.63 -3.81 -10.05
CA TRP A 55 7.77 -2.80 -9.03
C TRP A 55 8.38 -1.53 -9.60
N ALA A 56 7.98 -0.38 -9.09
CA ALA A 56 8.61 0.90 -9.43
C ALA A 56 9.19 1.57 -8.18
N GLU A 57 10.43 2.05 -8.30
CA GLU A 57 11.06 2.96 -7.35
C GLU A 57 11.25 4.31 -8.06
N ALA A 58 10.43 5.29 -7.71
CA ALA A 58 10.33 6.53 -8.45
C ALA A 58 10.11 6.26 -9.96
N ASN A 59 11.07 6.59 -10.80
CA ASN A 59 11.00 6.43 -12.25
C ASN A 59 11.69 5.15 -12.78
N ASN A 60 12.15 4.27 -11.89
CA ASN A 60 12.81 3.02 -12.27
C ASN A 60 11.81 1.86 -12.13
N TYR A 61 11.73 1.00 -13.16
CA TYR A 61 10.83 -0.14 -13.24
C TYR A 61 11.64 -1.43 -13.15
N TYR A 62 11.32 -2.23 -12.12
CA TYR A 62 12.01 -3.48 -11.81
C TYR A 62 11.10 -4.67 -12.09
N TYR A 63 11.57 -5.58 -12.91
CA TYR A 63 10.93 -6.86 -13.18
C TYR A 63 11.78 -8.00 -12.65
N ARG A 64 11.23 -8.76 -11.70
CA ARG A 64 11.90 -9.88 -11.03
C ARG A 64 13.33 -9.55 -10.56
N GLY A 65 13.48 -8.37 -9.96
CA GLY A 65 14.73 -7.88 -9.40
C GLY A 65 15.68 -7.20 -10.39
N ARG A 66 15.33 -7.15 -11.68
CA ARG A 66 16.15 -6.49 -12.71
C ARG A 66 15.54 -5.14 -13.10
N LEU A 67 16.38 -4.14 -13.26
CA LEU A 67 15.97 -2.82 -13.76
C LEU A 67 15.76 -2.90 -15.27
N VAL A 68 14.50 -2.97 -15.72
CA VAL A 68 14.14 -3.21 -17.13
C VAL A 68 13.79 -1.94 -17.89
N ALA A 69 13.34 -0.90 -17.19
CA ALA A 69 13.00 0.37 -17.84
C ALA A 69 13.10 1.55 -16.88
N LYS A 70 13.13 2.75 -17.47
CA LYS A 70 13.03 4.04 -16.76
C LYS A 70 12.06 4.95 -17.48
N THR A 71 11.41 5.84 -16.73
CA THR A 71 10.67 6.96 -17.31
C THR A 71 11.43 8.26 -17.15
N LYS A 72 11.35 9.14 -18.14
CA LYS A 72 11.97 10.48 -18.14
C LYS A 72 10.96 11.54 -18.51
N GLY A 73 11.10 12.71 -17.93
CA GLY A 73 10.19 13.83 -18.20
C GLY A 73 8.78 13.55 -17.68
N GLY A 74 7.80 14.07 -18.40
CA GLY A 74 6.39 14.03 -17.99
C GLY A 74 5.98 15.28 -17.23
N SER A 75 4.72 15.66 -17.38
CA SER A 75 4.06 16.76 -16.67
C SER A 75 2.59 16.43 -16.47
N LEU A 76 1.81 17.33 -15.89
CA LEU A 76 0.35 17.16 -15.77
C LEU A 76 -0.35 16.96 -17.13
N TYR A 77 0.30 17.36 -18.23
CA TYR A 77 -0.29 17.36 -19.57
C TYR A 77 0.45 16.49 -20.60
N THR A 78 1.61 15.92 -20.23
CA THR A 78 2.42 15.12 -21.13
C THR A 78 2.85 13.83 -20.45
N ALA A 79 2.63 12.70 -21.13
CA ALA A 79 3.14 11.41 -20.67
C ALA A 79 4.68 11.41 -20.60
N PRO A 80 5.30 10.73 -19.65
CA PRO A 80 6.75 10.56 -19.62
C PRO A 80 7.22 9.70 -20.80
N GLU A 81 8.46 9.91 -21.22
CA GLU A 81 9.15 9.07 -22.20
C GLU A 81 9.66 7.79 -21.52
N ILE A 82 9.43 6.64 -22.16
CA ILE A 82 9.95 5.37 -21.70
C ILE A 82 11.31 5.09 -22.32
N VAL A 83 12.25 4.69 -21.47
CA VAL A 83 13.55 4.17 -21.86
C VAL A 83 13.63 2.71 -21.46
N VAL A 84 13.44 1.79 -22.41
CA VAL A 84 13.63 0.36 -22.21
C VAL A 84 15.12 0.06 -22.14
N LEU A 85 15.55 -0.63 -21.08
CA LEU A 85 16.96 -0.97 -20.83
C LEU A 85 17.27 -2.40 -21.24
N GLU A 86 16.34 -3.32 -20.95
CA GLU A 86 16.47 -4.73 -21.33
C GLU A 86 15.08 -5.37 -21.49
N SER A 87 15.04 -6.47 -22.24
CA SER A 87 13.81 -7.27 -22.33
C SER A 87 13.63 -8.10 -21.06
N PRO A 88 12.47 -7.99 -20.36
CA PRO A 88 12.22 -8.70 -19.12
C PRO A 88 12.04 -10.22 -19.31
N GLU A 89 11.47 -10.62 -20.45
CA GLU A 89 11.25 -12.02 -20.82
C GLU A 89 11.83 -12.32 -22.23
N PRO A 90 12.08 -13.58 -22.56
CA PRO A 90 12.45 -13.98 -23.92
C PRO A 90 11.41 -13.54 -24.95
N SER A 91 11.86 -13.28 -26.17
CA SER A 91 10.99 -12.85 -27.27
C SER A 91 9.75 -13.74 -27.42
N GLY A 92 8.58 -13.12 -27.46
CA GLY A 92 7.29 -13.79 -27.61
C GLY A 92 6.74 -14.44 -26.33
N GLN A 93 7.37 -14.19 -25.16
CA GLN A 93 6.81 -14.58 -23.88
C GLN A 93 6.19 -13.38 -23.16
N PRO A 94 4.96 -13.51 -22.63
CA PRO A 94 4.31 -12.44 -21.88
C PRO A 94 4.97 -12.25 -20.51
N LEU A 95 4.80 -11.06 -19.94
CA LEU A 95 5.18 -10.78 -18.54
C LEU A 95 4.37 -11.68 -17.60
N ARG A 96 5.03 -12.17 -16.57
CA ARG A 96 4.41 -12.96 -15.52
C ARG A 96 4.04 -12.07 -14.34
N PHE A 97 2.91 -12.36 -13.71
CA PHE A 97 2.52 -11.74 -12.46
C PHE A 97 3.56 -11.95 -11.35
N ILE A 98 3.62 -11.00 -10.44
CA ILE A 98 4.27 -11.20 -9.15
C ILE A 98 3.44 -12.22 -8.37
N ASP A 99 4.10 -13.26 -7.84
CA ASP A 99 3.46 -14.22 -6.93
C ASP A 99 3.34 -13.60 -5.54
N VAL A 100 2.30 -12.75 -5.36
CA VAL A 100 2.05 -12.04 -4.12
C VAL A 100 1.80 -12.99 -2.95
N PRO A 101 0.99 -14.06 -3.08
CA PRO A 101 0.80 -15.01 -1.98
C PRO A 101 2.11 -15.63 -1.48
N GLU A 102 2.96 -16.08 -2.38
CA GLU A 102 4.25 -16.66 -2.00
C GLU A 102 5.23 -15.61 -1.46
N MET A 103 5.22 -14.39 -2.00
CA MET A 103 5.99 -13.27 -1.44
C MET A 103 5.57 -12.98 0.01
N VAL A 104 4.27 -12.95 0.29
CA VAL A 104 3.74 -12.76 1.66
C VAL A 104 4.19 -13.90 2.56
N ARG A 105 4.07 -15.14 2.12
CA ARG A 105 4.51 -16.32 2.88
C ARG A 105 5.99 -16.26 3.24
N LYS A 106 6.84 -15.84 2.33
CA LYS A 106 8.29 -15.67 2.58
C LYS A 106 8.62 -14.59 3.60
N ASN A 107 7.74 -13.61 3.78
CA ASN A 107 7.90 -12.51 4.73
C ASN A 107 7.10 -12.72 6.03
N GLU A 108 6.36 -13.81 6.17
CA GLU A 108 5.38 -14.02 7.24
C GLU A 108 5.98 -13.91 8.64
N GLU A 109 7.10 -14.54 8.88
CA GLU A 109 7.76 -14.50 10.19
C GLU A 109 8.14 -13.07 10.60
N LEU A 110 8.74 -12.32 9.68
CA LEU A 110 9.12 -10.94 9.96
C LEU A 110 7.91 -10.03 10.14
N LEU A 111 6.88 -10.19 9.32
CA LEU A 111 5.64 -9.41 9.42
C LEU A 111 4.92 -9.70 10.75
N GLU A 112 4.93 -10.94 11.22
CA GLU A 112 4.35 -11.28 12.55
C GLU A 112 5.13 -10.63 13.69
N VAL A 113 6.47 -10.71 13.68
CA VAL A 113 7.32 -10.03 14.68
C VAL A 113 7.06 -8.53 14.72
N LEU A 114 6.95 -7.89 13.55
CA LEU A 114 6.62 -6.46 13.43
C LEU A 114 5.23 -6.15 13.98
N SER A 115 4.25 -6.96 13.64
CA SER A 115 2.87 -6.82 14.10
C SER A 115 2.80 -6.92 15.62
N GLN A 116 3.37 -7.96 16.21
CA GLN A 116 3.36 -8.16 17.67
C GLN A 116 4.10 -7.03 18.41
N SER A 117 5.24 -6.58 17.89
CA SER A 117 5.96 -5.44 18.45
C SER A 117 5.12 -4.16 18.42
N THR A 118 4.38 -3.92 17.34
CA THR A 118 3.54 -2.75 17.17
C THR A 118 2.30 -2.81 18.05
N ILE A 119 1.63 -3.96 18.12
CA ILE A 119 0.49 -4.22 19.01
C ILE A 119 0.89 -3.92 20.47
N LYS A 120 2.05 -4.41 20.90
CA LYS A 120 2.58 -4.14 22.24
C LYS A 120 2.80 -2.64 22.49
N LYS A 121 3.34 -1.91 21.51
CA LYS A 121 3.51 -0.45 21.62
C LYS A 121 2.17 0.27 21.74
N ILE A 122 1.20 -0.07 20.90
CA ILE A 122 -0.15 0.50 20.96
C ILE A 122 -0.78 0.26 22.34
N TYR A 123 -0.72 -0.96 22.84
CA TYR A 123 -1.25 -1.29 24.16
C TYR A 123 -0.56 -0.51 25.29
N ASN A 124 0.76 -0.44 25.28
CA ASN A 124 1.52 0.31 26.30
C ASN A 124 1.18 1.80 26.26
N THR A 125 1.05 2.39 25.06
CA THR A 125 0.63 3.78 24.89
C THR A 125 -0.78 3.98 25.45
N TYR A 126 -1.71 3.08 25.14
CA TYR A 126 -3.05 3.13 25.73
C TYR A 126 -3.01 3.10 27.25
N ILE A 127 -2.29 2.18 27.88
CA ILE A 127 -2.17 2.07 29.34
C ILE A 127 -1.59 3.35 29.96
N GLU A 128 -0.58 3.93 29.33
CA GLU A 128 0.07 5.17 29.80
C GLU A 128 -0.88 6.38 29.78
N TYR A 129 -1.74 6.46 28.74
CA TYR A 129 -2.53 7.68 28.48
C TYR A 129 -4.01 7.55 28.79
N LYS A 130 -4.57 6.36 29.03
CA LYS A 130 -6.01 6.13 29.22
C LYS A 130 -6.69 6.99 30.27
N ASN A 131 -5.93 7.47 31.27
CA ASN A 131 -6.40 8.37 32.32
C ASN A 131 -6.01 9.84 32.11
N LYS A 132 -5.38 10.15 30.98
CA LYS A 132 -4.84 11.49 30.66
C LYS A 132 -5.54 12.13 29.45
N VAL A 133 -6.31 11.34 28.70
CA VAL A 133 -6.99 11.78 27.47
C VAL A 133 -8.46 11.34 27.50
N ASP A 134 -9.32 12.07 26.83
CA ASP A 134 -10.76 11.79 26.79
C ASP A 134 -11.09 10.65 25.78
N VAL A 135 -10.30 10.53 24.72
CA VAL A 135 -10.55 9.55 23.66
C VAL A 135 -9.29 9.15 22.92
N PHE A 136 -9.23 7.88 22.55
CA PHE A 136 -8.29 7.38 21.54
C PHE A 136 -9.03 7.21 20.23
N TYR A 137 -8.40 7.59 19.12
CA TYR A 137 -8.98 7.34 17.81
C TYR A 137 -7.91 6.96 16.77
N VAL A 138 -8.35 6.20 15.78
CA VAL A 138 -7.59 5.91 14.56
C VAL A 138 -8.00 6.93 13.51
N ALA A 139 -7.07 7.75 13.04
CA ALA A 139 -7.29 8.62 11.89
C ALA A 139 -7.30 7.74 10.63
N PHE A 140 -8.48 7.60 10.04
CA PHE A 140 -8.71 6.72 8.89
C PHE A 140 -8.84 7.54 7.62
N SER A 141 -8.00 7.28 6.62
CA SER A 141 -8.00 8.00 5.33
C SER A 141 -8.53 7.16 4.16
N GLY A 142 -8.87 5.89 4.39
CA GLY A 142 -9.21 4.94 3.32
C GLY A 142 -8.00 4.38 2.58
N GLY A 143 -6.77 4.82 2.89
CA GLY A 143 -5.53 4.33 2.29
C GLY A 143 -4.96 3.11 3.02
N LYS A 144 -4.01 2.41 2.36
CA LYS A 144 -3.38 1.17 2.86
C LYS A 144 -2.82 1.29 4.28
N ASP A 145 -2.16 2.41 4.59
CA ASP A 145 -1.51 2.60 5.88
C ASP A 145 -2.52 2.75 7.02
N SER A 146 -3.63 3.44 6.78
CA SER A 146 -4.71 3.60 7.75
C SER A 146 -5.50 2.29 7.97
N ILE A 147 -5.61 1.44 6.95
CA ILE A 147 -6.20 0.09 7.09
C ILE A 147 -5.33 -0.77 7.99
N VAL A 148 -4.02 -0.81 7.76
CA VAL A 148 -3.07 -1.56 8.60
C VAL A 148 -3.06 -1.02 10.03
N ALA A 149 -3.07 0.31 10.20
CA ALA A 149 -3.14 0.92 11.54
C ALA A 149 -4.41 0.50 12.28
N LEU A 150 -5.56 0.48 11.61
CA LEU A 150 -6.83 0.05 12.20
C LEU A 150 -6.80 -1.44 12.60
N ASP A 151 -6.28 -2.32 11.74
CA ASP A 151 -6.13 -3.74 12.06
C ASP A 151 -5.28 -3.94 13.33
N LEU A 152 -4.12 -3.29 13.41
CA LEU A 152 -3.23 -3.41 14.56
C LEU A 152 -3.85 -2.85 15.85
N VAL A 153 -4.63 -1.77 15.78
CA VAL A 153 -5.34 -1.22 16.95
C VAL A 153 -6.46 -2.16 17.40
N GLN A 154 -7.23 -2.74 16.48
CA GLN A 154 -8.26 -3.74 16.80
C GLN A 154 -7.68 -4.98 17.51
N ARG A 155 -6.48 -5.39 17.11
CA ARG A 155 -5.75 -6.49 17.73
C ARG A 155 -5.15 -6.12 19.09
N ALA A 156 -4.88 -4.85 19.32
CA ALA A 156 -4.23 -4.34 20.54
C ALA A 156 -5.19 -3.95 21.65
N LEU A 157 -6.38 -3.45 21.31
CA LEU A 157 -7.32 -2.84 22.26
C LEU A 157 -8.72 -3.43 22.16
N PRO A 158 -9.48 -3.49 23.28
CA PRO A 158 -10.93 -3.75 23.22
C PRO A 158 -11.62 -2.72 22.32
N HIS A 159 -12.57 -3.15 21.51
CA HIS A 159 -13.20 -2.35 20.48
C HIS A 159 -13.97 -1.12 20.99
N ASN A 160 -14.36 -1.11 22.25
CA ASN A 160 -15.00 0.02 22.91
C ASN A 160 -14.02 1.04 23.52
N GLN A 161 -12.72 0.83 23.41
CA GLN A 161 -11.69 1.69 23.98
C GLN A 161 -11.07 2.68 22.99
N PHE A 162 -11.49 2.64 21.75
CA PHE A 162 -11.06 3.57 20.72
C PHE A 162 -12.19 3.82 19.72
N LYS A 163 -12.03 4.86 18.91
CA LYS A 163 -12.94 5.21 17.81
C LYS A 163 -12.18 5.26 16.50
N VAL A 164 -12.89 5.19 15.39
CA VAL A 164 -12.33 5.45 14.06
C VAL A 164 -12.86 6.79 13.58
N LEU A 165 -11.98 7.65 13.08
CA LEU A 165 -12.34 8.97 12.59
C LEU A 165 -11.95 9.13 11.12
N PHE A 166 -12.93 9.31 10.24
CA PHE A 166 -12.73 9.69 8.85
C PHE A 166 -13.08 11.16 8.65
N GLY A 167 -12.12 11.93 8.16
CA GLY A 167 -12.30 13.34 7.79
C GLY A 167 -12.63 13.47 6.31
N ASP A 168 -13.90 13.70 5.97
CA ASP A 168 -14.37 13.86 4.60
C ASP A 168 -14.23 15.32 4.16
N THR A 169 -13.32 15.58 3.23
CA THR A 169 -13.11 16.91 2.63
C THR A 169 -14.09 17.19 1.49
N GLY A 170 -14.82 16.19 1.00
CA GLY A 170 -15.66 16.24 -0.17
C GLY A 170 -14.90 16.15 -1.51
N MET A 171 -13.59 15.91 -1.45
CA MET A 171 -12.70 15.81 -2.63
C MET A 171 -12.06 14.44 -2.80
N GLU A 172 -12.53 13.44 -2.05
CA GLU A 172 -11.98 12.09 -2.09
C GLU A 172 -12.36 11.37 -3.40
N PHE A 173 -11.50 10.47 -3.86
CA PHE A 173 -11.80 9.64 -5.00
C PHE A 173 -12.97 8.68 -4.72
N PRO A 174 -13.78 8.30 -5.72
CA PRO A 174 -14.90 7.37 -5.55
C PRO A 174 -14.50 6.04 -4.90
N ASP A 175 -13.32 5.51 -5.20
CA ASP A 175 -12.82 4.26 -4.60
C ASP A 175 -12.44 4.41 -3.13
N THR A 176 -12.03 5.61 -2.70
CA THR A 176 -11.84 5.92 -1.28
C THR A 176 -13.15 5.83 -0.53
N TYR A 177 -14.24 6.40 -1.05
CA TYR A 177 -15.56 6.31 -0.43
C TYR A 177 -16.05 4.85 -0.32
N LYS A 178 -15.87 4.03 -1.35
CA LYS A 178 -16.21 2.59 -1.28
C LYS A 178 -15.45 1.87 -0.17
N THR A 179 -14.16 2.18 -0.02
CA THR A 179 -13.33 1.61 1.05
C THR A 179 -13.83 2.08 2.43
N VAL A 180 -14.15 3.36 2.57
CA VAL A 180 -14.69 3.95 3.82
C VAL A 180 -16.02 3.31 4.20
N GLU A 181 -16.95 3.14 3.25
CA GLU A 181 -18.25 2.49 3.48
C GLU A 181 -18.08 1.05 3.97
N LYS A 182 -17.18 0.28 3.33
CA LYS A 182 -16.87 -1.09 3.72
C LYS A 182 -16.32 -1.15 5.14
N VAL A 183 -15.32 -0.32 5.46
CA VAL A 183 -14.71 -0.30 6.79
C VAL A 183 -15.68 0.22 7.85
N GLN A 184 -16.55 1.17 7.52
CA GLN A 184 -17.61 1.63 8.42
C GLN A 184 -18.58 0.50 8.78
N GLN A 185 -18.95 -0.34 7.82
CA GLN A 185 -19.77 -1.52 8.07
C GLN A 185 -19.05 -2.55 8.94
N GLU A 186 -17.78 -2.83 8.65
CA GLU A 186 -16.95 -3.73 9.46
C GLU A 186 -16.79 -3.23 10.90
N CYS A 187 -16.60 -1.93 11.11
CA CYS A 187 -16.55 -1.33 12.42
C CYS A 187 -17.87 -1.53 13.17
N LYS A 188 -19.00 -1.29 12.51
CA LYS A 188 -20.33 -1.49 13.10
C LYS A 188 -20.54 -2.94 13.53
N ASP A 189 -20.17 -3.90 12.69
CA ASP A 189 -20.32 -5.33 12.97
C ASP A 189 -19.43 -5.78 14.14
N ASN A 190 -18.30 -5.10 14.34
CA ASN A 190 -17.36 -5.36 15.45
C ASN A 190 -17.58 -4.49 16.69
N GLY A 191 -18.62 -3.65 16.72
CA GLY A 191 -18.91 -2.78 17.86
C GLY A 191 -17.93 -1.62 18.06
N ILE A 192 -17.28 -1.17 16.98
CA ILE A 192 -16.36 -0.03 16.96
C ILE A 192 -17.13 1.21 16.53
N GLU A 193 -17.00 2.31 17.26
CA GLU A 193 -17.62 3.58 16.89
C GLU A 193 -16.83 4.22 15.72
N PHE A 194 -17.51 4.43 14.60
CA PHE A 194 -16.97 5.09 13.41
C PHE A 194 -17.56 6.50 13.30
N LEU A 195 -16.70 7.51 13.33
CA LEU A 195 -17.05 8.92 13.21
C LEU A 195 -16.72 9.42 11.80
N HIS A 196 -17.72 9.92 11.11
CA HIS A 196 -17.58 10.54 9.79
C HIS A 196 -17.73 12.05 9.95
N ALA A 197 -16.60 12.77 9.97
CA ALA A 197 -16.57 14.23 10.07
C ALA A 197 -16.51 14.85 8.67
N LYS A 198 -17.57 15.54 8.25
CA LYS A 198 -17.65 16.17 6.94
C LYS A 198 -17.36 17.65 7.03
N SER A 199 -16.51 18.19 6.14
CA SER A 199 -16.26 19.60 6.01
C SER A 199 -17.55 20.34 5.60
N LYS A 200 -17.86 21.44 6.30
CA LYS A 200 -18.99 22.33 5.96
C LYS A 200 -18.58 23.45 5.00
N LEU A 201 -17.29 23.56 4.68
CA LEU A 201 -16.81 24.62 3.77
C LEU A 201 -17.15 24.20 2.32
N PRO A 202 -17.88 25.04 1.56
CA PRO A 202 -18.09 24.77 0.16
C PRO A 202 -16.72 24.82 -0.54
N VAL A 203 -16.44 23.81 -1.35
CA VAL A 203 -15.32 23.84 -2.28
C VAL A 203 -15.56 25.03 -3.21
N LYS A 204 -14.76 26.10 -3.08
CA LYS A 204 -14.83 27.20 -4.04
C LYS A 204 -14.28 26.66 -5.36
N SER A 205 -15.18 26.51 -6.33
CA SER A 205 -14.88 26.25 -7.74
C SER A 205 -14.06 27.38 -8.34
#